data_9ca97938281c24bf750501506a873bac
#
_entry.id   9ca97938281c24bf750501506a873bac
#
_cell.length_a   1.000
_cell.length_b   1.000
_cell.length_c   1.000
_cell.angle_alpha   90.00
_cell.angle_beta   90.00
_cell.angle_gamma   90.00
#
_symmetry.space_group_name_H-M   'P 1'
#
loop_
_entity.id
_entity.type
_entity.pdbx_description
1 polymer ?
#
loop_
_entity_poly.entity_id
_entity_poly.type
_entity_poly.pdbx_seq_one_letter_code
_entity_poly.pdbx_strand_id
1 'polypeptide(L)'
;MDQYYTTGEFARMAHVTIRTIRYYDKKGLLKPSFINESGYRMYSDEDFLKLQKILSLKYLGFSLNEIGNMTIHAVSYTHLTL
;
A
#
# COMPACT_ATOMS: atom_id res chain seq x y z
N MET A 1 12.85 -15.69 2.35
CA MET A 1 13.51 -14.80 3.30
C MET A 1 12.90 -13.42 3.22
N ASP A 2 12.47 -12.90 4.34
CA ASP A 2 11.76 -11.65 4.35
C ASP A 2 12.71 -10.47 4.23
N GLN A 3 12.44 -9.62 3.26
CA GLN A 3 13.20 -8.40 3.09
C GLN A 3 12.27 -7.22 3.30
N TYR A 4 12.77 -6.21 4.00
CA TYR A 4 11.98 -5.02 4.29
C TYR A 4 12.70 -3.79 3.77
N TYR A 5 11.91 -2.78 3.45
CA TYR A 5 12.40 -1.55 2.83
C TYR A 5 11.95 -0.35 3.64
N THR A 6 12.83 0.64 3.75
CA THR A 6 12.43 1.92 4.35
C THR A 6 11.48 2.63 3.39
N THR A 7 10.81 3.68 3.89
CA THR A 7 9.90 4.45 3.05
C THR A 7 10.61 4.98 1.80
N GLY A 8 11.85 5.48 1.98
CA GLY A 8 12.62 6.01 0.84
C GLY A 8 12.95 4.95 -0.19
N GLU A 9 13.40 3.79 0.26
CA GLU A 9 13.71 2.68 -0.63
C GLU A 9 12.46 2.20 -1.36
N PHE A 10 11.38 2.09 -0.61
CA PHE A 10 10.10 1.62 -1.14
C PHE A 10 9.58 2.58 -2.23
N ALA A 11 9.64 3.88 -1.94
CA ALA A 11 9.21 4.89 -2.91
C ALA A 11 10.05 4.83 -4.18
N ARG A 12 11.35 4.64 -4.02
CA ARG A 12 12.25 4.57 -5.16
C ARG A 12 11.94 3.34 -6.02
N MET A 13 11.69 2.20 -5.39
CA MET A 13 11.34 0.99 -6.11
C MET A 13 10.08 1.16 -6.94
N ALA A 14 9.13 1.90 -6.43
CA ALA A 14 7.85 2.11 -7.09
C ALA A 14 7.83 3.33 -8.00
N HIS A 15 8.93 4.07 -8.06
CA HIS A 15 9.03 5.30 -8.85
C HIS A 15 8.00 6.35 -8.45
N VAL A 16 7.78 6.47 -7.15
CA VAL A 16 6.89 7.50 -6.60
C VAL A 16 7.65 8.26 -5.52
N THR A 17 7.04 9.33 -5.02
CA THR A 17 7.66 10.12 -3.97
C THR A 17 7.34 9.54 -2.59
N ILE A 18 8.16 9.89 -1.61
CA ILE A 18 7.89 9.53 -0.22
C ILE A 18 6.54 10.12 0.21
N ARG A 19 6.24 11.32 -0.27
CA ARG A 19 4.97 11.97 0.02
C ARG A 19 3.79 11.12 -0.41
N THR A 20 3.90 10.49 -1.57
CA THR A 20 2.85 9.61 -2.09
C THR A 20 2.63 8.43 -1.16
N ILE A 21 3.72 7.80 -0.71
CA ILE A 21 3.62 6.66 0.20
C ILE A 21 2.94 7.09 1.50
N ARG A 22 3.35 8.21 2.06
CA ARG A 22 2.77 8.73 3.29
C ARG A 22 1.31 9.09 3.13
N TYR A 23 0.96 9.61 1.97
CA TYR A 23 -0.42 9.97 1.68
C TYR A 23 -1.31 8.73 1.69
N TYR A 24 -0.84 7.66 1.06
CA TYR A 24 -1.60 6.41 1.04
C TYR A 24 -1.70 5.79 2.43
N ASP A 25 -0.66 5.93 3.24
CA ASP A 25 -0.71 5.47 4.64
C ASP A 25 -1.76 6.27 5.40
N LYS A 26 -1.77 7.58 5.24
CA LYS A 26 -2.73 8.45 5.89
C LYS A 26 -4.16 8.11 5.49
N LYS A 27 -4.37 7.71 4.25
CA LYS A 27 -5.68 7.32 3.75
C LYS A 27 -6.06 5.89 4.13
N GLY A 28 -5.16 5.16 4.78
CA GLY A 28 -5.44 3.80 5.19
C GLY A 28 -5.35 2.78 4.07
N LEU A 29 -4.79 3.17 2.93
CA LEU A 29 -4.68 2.27 1.78
C LEU A 29 -3.43 1.41 1.79
N LEU A 30 -2.37 1.93 2.40
CA LEU A 30 -1.08 1.25 2.40
C LEU A 30 -0.39 1.50 3.74
N LYS A 31 -0.33 0.47 4.56
CA LYS A 31 0.31 0.56 5.87
C LYS A 31 1.64 -0.15 5.85
N PRO A 32 2.63 0.32 6.62
CA PRO A 32 3.88 -0.42 6.72
C PRO A 32 3.67 -1.73 7.45
N SER A 33 4.53 -2.71 7.18
CA SER A 33 4.47 -3.99 7.86
C SER A 33 4.79 -3.82 9.35
N PHE A 34 5.74 -2.95 9.65
CA PHE A 34 6.07 -2.63 11.04
C PHE A 34 6.90 -1.35 11.08
N ILE A 35 7.09 -0.85 12.29
CA ILE A 35 7.97 0.30 12.53
C ILE A 35 9.15 -0.23 13.33
N ASN A 36 10.37 0.02 12.86
CA ASN A 36 11.55 -0.54 13.50
C ASN A 36 11.92 0.24 14.76
N GLU A 37 12.99 -0.22 15.42
CA GLU A 37 13.42 0.36 16.67
C GLU A 37 13.80 1.84 16.55
N SER A 38 14.26 2.24 15.36
CA SER A 38 14.63 3.64 15.12
C SER A 38 13.44 4.51 14.73
N GLY A 39 12.24 3.92 14.66
CA GLY A 39 11.05 4.68 14.33
C GLY A 39 10.77 4.79 12.84
N TYR A 40 11.46 4.01 12.01
CA TYR A 40 11.24 4.03 10.57
C TYR A 40 10.17 3.04 10.17
N ARG A 41 9.33 3.46 9.24
CA ARG A 41 8.34 2.57 8.65
C ARG A 41 9.03 1.59 7.72
N MET A 42 8.70 0.31 7.88
CA MET A 42 9.31 -0.76 7.09
C MET A 42 8.24 -1.46 6.27
N TYR A 43 8.52 -1.60 4.99
CA TYR A 43 7.57 -2.18 4.03
C TYR A 43 8.09 -3.49 3.49
N SER A 44 7.19 -4.43 3.26
CA SER A 44 7.52 -5.75 2.75
C SER A 44 7.27 -5.86 1.25
N ASP A 45 7.63 -6.99 0.67
CA ASP A 45 7.32 -7.27 -0.73
C ASP A 45 5.81 -7.34 -0.95
N GLU A 46 5.08 -7.85 0.04
CA GLU A 46 3.62 -7.86 -0.05
C GLU A 46 3.06 -6.45 -0.11
N ASP A 47 3.64 -5.55 0.66
CA ASP A 47 3.24 -4.15 0.62
C ASP A 47 3.51 -3.55 -0.74
N PHE A 48 4.59 -3.98 -1.38
CA PHE A 48 4.91 -3.50 -2.72
C PHE A 48 3.84 -3.93 -3.73
N LEU A 49 3.36 -5.15 -3.61
CA LEU A 49 2.29 -5.63 -4.49
C LEU A 49 1.01 -4.83 -4.28
N LYS A 50 0.71 -4.50 -3.02
CA LYS A 50 -0.44 -3.65 -2.71
C LYS A 50 -0.30 -2.27 -3.33
N LEU A 51 0.89 -1.70 -3.23
CA LEU A 51 1.17 -0.39 -3.82
C LEU A 51 0.99 -0.43 -5.32
N GLN A 52 1.51 -1.47 -5.98
CA GLN A 52 1.38 -1.59 -7.41
C GLN A 52 -0.08 -1.69 -7.84
N LYS A 53 -0.89 -2.40 -7.07
CA LYS A 53 -2.31 -2.49 -7.36
C LYS A 53 -2.97 -1.12 -7.23
N ILE A 54 -2.64 -0.37 -6.19
CA ILE A 54 -3.18 0.98 -6.01
C ILE A 54 -2.80 1.86 -7.19
N LEU A 55 -1.53 1.83 -7.58
CA LEU A 55 -1.05 2.66 -8.68
C LEU A 55 -1.73 2.30 -9.99
N SER A 56 -1.93 1.00 -10.23
CA SER A 56 -2.62 0.54 -11.44
C SER A 56 -4.05 1.04 -11.48
N LEU A 57 -4.77 0.96 -10.36
CA LEU A 57 -6.15 1.42 -10.30
C LEU A 57 -6.23 2.93 -10.46
N LYS A 58 -5.26 3.67 -9.89
CA LYS A 58 -5.18 5.11 -10.09
C LYS A 58 -4.95 5.45 -11.56
N TYR A 59 -4.09 4.68 -12.20
CA TYR A 59 -3.81 4.88 -13.62
C TYR A 59 -5.06 4.69 -14.46
N LEU A 60 -5.92 3.76 -14.07
CA LEU A 60 -7.17 3.50 -14.77
C LEU A 60 -8.26 4.53 -14.47
N GLY A 61 -8.01 5.44 -13.55
CA GLY A 61 -8.91 6.54 -13.27
C GLY A 61 -9.75 6.41 -12.02
N PHE A 62 -9.54 5.37 -11.22
CA PHE A 62 -10.28 5.21 -9.98
C PHE A 62 -9.79 6.20 -8.93
N SER A 63 -10.72 6.72 -8.13
CA SER A 63 -10.35 7.59 -7.03
C SER A 63 -9.82 6.77 -5.85
N LEU A 64 -9.14 7.43 -4.92
CA LEU A 64 -8.63 6.73 -3.75
C LEU A 64 -9.76 6.14 -2.91
N ASN A 65 -10.89 6.84 -2.83
CA ASN A 65 -12.05 6.29 -2.12
C ASN A 65 -12.55 5.01 -2.78
N GLU A 66 -12.62 5.02 -4.11
CA GLU A 66 -13.05 3.83 -4.84
C GLU A 66 -12.09 2.69 -4.65
N ILE A 67 -10.79 2.98 -4.68
CA ILE A 67 -9.77 1.96 -4.48
C ILE A 67 -9.87 1.36 -3.09
N GLY A 68 -10.04 2.21 -2.08
CA GLY A 68 -10.21 1.76 -0.71
C GLY A 68 -11.43 0.88 -0.54
N ASN A 69 -12.54 1.28 -1.15
CA ASN A 69 -13.76 0.50 -1.08
C ASN A 69 -13.60 -0.86 -1.76
N MET A 70 -12.93 -0.88 -2.90
CA MET A 70 -12.68 -2.13 -3.60
C MET A 70 -11.87 -3.09 -2.75
N THR A 71 -10.84 -2.59 -2.09
CA THR A 71 -9.98 -3.42 -1.25
C THR A 71 -10.77 -4.01 -0.09
N ILE A 72 -11.52 -3.15 0.61
CA ILE A 72 -12.31 -3.57 1.75
C ILE A 72 -13.42 -4.53 1.31
N HIS A 73 -14.12 -4.17 0.25
CA HIS A 73 -15.23 -4.98 -0.25
C HIS A 73 -14.75 -6.32 -0.80
N ALA A 74 -13.55 -6.35 -1.39
CA ALA A 74 -13.01 -7.61 -1.90
C ALA A 74 -12.85 -8.62 -0.78
N VAL A 75 -12.37 -8.18 0.37
CA VAL A 75 -12.22 -9.05 1.55
C VAL A 75 -13.58 -9.50 2.05
N SER A 76 -14.49 -8.55 2.24
CA SER A 76 -15.84 -8.85 2.72
C SER A 76 -16.59 -9.72 1.73
N TYR A 77 -16.42 -9.43 0.46
CA TYR A 77 -17.14 -10.14 -0.57
C TYR A 77 -16.73 -11.61 -0.64
N THR A 78 -15.42 -11.84 -0.54
CA THR A 78 -14.91 -13.22 -0.50
C THR A 78 -15.52 -13.97 0.65
N HIS A 79 -15.67 -13.34 1.77
CA HIS A 79 -16.26 -13.94 2.96
C HIS A 79 -17.73 -14.26 2.73
N LEU A 80 -18.44 -13.36 2.08
CA LEU A 80 -19.87 -13.51 1.85
C LEU A 80 -20.20 -14.61 0.85
N THR A 81 -19.30 -14.87 -0.09
CA THR A 81 -19.55 -15.87 -1.10
C THR A 81 -19.51 -17.29 -0.53
N LEU A 82 -18.99 -17.42 0.64
CA LEU A 82 -18.95 -18.71 1.29
C LEU A 82 -20.25 -19.02 2.01
#